data_6be9ee1ab5e776a284ad4778047e9862
#
_entry.id   6be9ee1ab5e776a284ad4778047e9862
#
_cell.length_a   1.000
_cell.length_b   1.000
_cell.length_c   1.000
_cell.angle_alpha   90.00
_cell.angle_beta   90.00
_cell.angle_gamma   90.00
#
_symmetry.space_group_name_H-M   'P 1'
#
loop_
_entity.id
_entity.type
_entity.pdbx_description
1 polymer ?
#
loop_
_entity_poly.entity_id
_entity_poly.type
_entity_poly.pdbx_seq_one_letter_code
_entity_poly.pdbx_strand_id
1 'polypeptide(L)'
;MSNNDFILSLTTVFLSGCLSYITARLTSKKEYKKSVLDEVYKNIVFPIYDILYDDIEMIKKDSSYLPSQAEIEQAQSRIMKVLRKSGGTYTHKFYRRCVDLSSSNFKDYCEYIERNYNDCVSSLDYYLPYGYFGKDKQRARMILALSTVLLLLCYLLLFSGLTSSTIGSKVIVGTMLFSMVVAISTANSV
;
A
#
# COMPACT_ATOMS: atom_id res chain seq x y z
N MET A 1 37.84 25.10 -16.61
CA MET A 1 36.78 24.04 -16.57
C MET A 1 36.77 23.38 -17.93
N SER A 2 36.99 22.10 -18.03
CA SER A 2 36.89 21.42 -19.32
C SER A 2 35.40 21.32 -19.71
N ASN A 3 35.11 21.31 -21.04
CA ASN A 3 33.71 21.13 -21.51
C ASN A 3 33.06 19.88 -20.89
N ASN A 4 33.86 18.85 -20.58
CA ASN A 4 33.40 17.62 -19.95
C ASN A 4 32.92 17.83 -18.49
N ASP A 5 33.61 18.70 -17.73
CA ASP A 5 33.23 18.99 -16.34
C ASP A 5 31.92 19.75 -16.28
N PHE A 6 31.69 20.67 -17.23
CA PHE A 6 30.44 21.41 -17.36
C PHE A 6 29.26 20.52 -17.70
N ILE A 7 29.42 19.62 -18.68
CA ILE A 7 28.39 18.66 -19.09
C ILE A 7 28.07 17.70 -17.93
N LEU A 8 29.08 17.23 -17.21
CA LEU A 8 28.91 16.34 -16.05
C LEU A 8 28.16 17.01 -14.91
N SER A 9 28.46 18.27 -14.60
CA SER A 9 27.77 19.01 -13.57
C SER A 9 26.33 19.29 -13.95
N LEU A 10 26.05 19.65 -15.21
CA LEU A 10 24.71 19.91 -15.72
C LEU A 10 23.83 18.65 -15.70
N THR A 11 24.35 17.51 -16.13
CA THR A 11 23.65 16.23 -16.07
C THR A 11 23.37 15.78 -14.66
N THR A 12 24.29 16.01 -13.71
CA THR A 12 24.09 15.67 -12.29
C THR A 12 22.98 16.54 -11.68
N VAL A 13 22.97 17.85 -11.94
CA VAL A 13 21.91 18.75 -11.45
C VAL A 13 20.56 18.37 -12.05
N PHE A 14 20.49 18.08 -13.36
CA PHE A 14 19.26 17.66 -14.02
C PHE A 14 18.72 16.35 -13.47
N LEU A 15 19.59 15.33 -13.31
CA LEU A 15 19.22 14.03 -12.74
C LEU A 15 18.74 14.16 -11.29
N SER A 16 19.43 14.95 -10.46
CA SER A 16 19.01 15.17 -9.08
C SER A 16 17.67 15.90 -8.98
N GLY A 17 17.43 16.87 -9.86
CA GLY A 17 16.14 17.58 -9.96
C GLY A 17 15.01 16.65 -10.37
N CYS A 18 15.21 15.82 -11.38
CA CYS A 18 14.23 14.83 -11.81
C CYS A 18 13.92 13.81 -10.70
N LEU A 19 14.94 13.30 -10.01
CA LEU A 19 14.79 12.37 -8.90
C LEU A 19 14.00 13.01 -7.74
N SER A 20 14.35 14.22 -7.36
CA SER A 20 13.66 14.97 -6.31
C SER A 20 12.18 15.20 -6.67
N TYR A 21 11.89 15.58 -7.92
CA TYR A 21 10.53 15.78 -8.40
C TYR A 21 9.70 14.47 -8.37
N ILE A 22 10.28 13.36 -8.86
CA ILE A 22 9.61 12.06 -8.86
C ILE A 22 9.34 11.60 -7.42
N THR A 23 10.33 11.72 -6.55
CA THR A 23 10.19 11.35 -5.13
C THR A 23 9.12 12.19 -4.44
N ALA A 24 9.12 13.51 -4.61
CA ALA A 24 8.12 14.40 -4.04
C ALA A 24 6.70 14.06 -4.53
N ARG A 25 6.54 13.77 -5.83
CA ARG A 25 5.24 13.40 -6.41
C ARG A 25 4.74 12.05 -5.88
N LEU A 26 5.62 11.06 -5.74
CA LEU A 26 5.27 9.74 -5.20
C LEU A 26 4.87 9.84 -3.72
N THR A 27 5.62 10.61 -2.93
CA THR A 27 5.33 10.83 -1.50
C THR A 27 3.99 11.53 -1.32
N SER A 28 3.76 12.62 -2.04
CA SER A 28 2.49 13.36 -1.97
C SER A 28 1.28 12.50 -2.36
N LYS A 29 1.41 11.69 -3.43
CA LYS A 29 0.35 10.76 -3.83
C LYS A 29 0.09 9.67 -2.77
N LYS A 30 1.15 9.19 -2.12
CA LYS A 30 1.05 8.19 -1.04
C LYS A 30 0.36 8.77 0.20
N GLU A 31 0.74 9.98 0.61
CA GLU A 31 0.13 10.67 1.76
C GLU A 31 -1.36 10.96 1.53
N TYR A 32 -1.71 11.47 0.34
CA TYR A 32 -3.11 11.68 -0.03
C TYR A 32 -3.92 10.37 0.02
N LYS A 33 -3.38 9.29 -0.57
CA LYS A 33 -4.03 7.98 -0.56
C LYS A 33 -4.20 7.46 0.87
N LYS A 34 -3.19 7.64 1.73
CA LYS A 34 -3.24 7.27 3.14
C LYS A 34 -4.29 8.05 3.91
N SER A 35 -4.39 9.36 3.68
CA SER A 35 -5.40 10.23 4.31
C SER A 35 -6.82 9.81 3.95
N VAL A 36 -7.10 9.55 2.66
CA VAL A 36 -8.41 9.08 2.20
C VAL A 36 -8.74 7.71 2.79
N LEU A 37 -7.76 6.80 2.83
CA LEU A 37 -7.96 5.47 3.39
C LEU A 37 -8.21 5.52 4.90
N ASP A 38 -7.54 6.40 5.64
CA ASP A 38 -7.75 6.63 7.07
C ASP A 38 -9.18 7.13 7.36
N GLU A 39 -9.67 8.04 6.54
CA GLU A 39 -11.04 8.55 6.63
C GLU A 39 -12.08 7.44 6.36
N VAL A 40 -11.88 6.65 5.30
CA VAL A 40 -12.75 5.50 4.99
C VAL A 40 -12.72 4.46 6.10
N TYR A 41 -11.52 4.16 6.62
CA TYR A 41 -11.36 3.23 7.74
C TYR A 41 -12.14 3.68 8.97
N LYS A 42 -11.92 4.92 9.45
CA LYS A 42 -12.53 5.43 10.67
C LYS A 42 -14.05 5.60 10.56
N ASN A 43 -14.52 6.04 9.41
CA ASN A 43 -15.93 6.42 9.26
C ASN A 43 -16.81 5.30 8.73
N ILE A 44 -16.23 4.25 8.11
CA ILE A 44 -17.00 3.19 7.44
C ILE A 44 -16.54 1.80 7.89
N VAL A 45 -15.29 1.44 7.60
CA VAL A 45 -14.85 0.05 7.72
C VAL A 45 -14.82 -0.40 9.17
N PHE A 46 -14.19 0.39 10.06
CA PHE A 46 -14.09 0.06 11.47
C PHE A 46 -15.47 0.01 12.16
N PRO A 47 -16.36 1.01 12.02
CA PRO A 47 -17.70 0.93 12.62
C PRO A 47 -18.55 -0.23 12.11
N ILE A 48 -18.43 -0.63 10.83
CA ILE A 48 -19.15 -1.78 10.29
C ILE A 48 -18.55 -3.08 10.83
N TYR A 49 -17.21 -3.18 10.89
CA TYR A 49 -16.54 -4.33 11.49
C TYR A 49 -16.93 -4.51 12.96
N ASP A 50 -16.97 -3.42 13.73
CA ASP A 50 -17.38 -3.43 15.13
C ASP A 50 -18.84 -3.93 15.32
N ILE A 51 -19.75 -3.55 14.42
CA ILE A 51 -21.14 -4.04 14.41
C ILE A 51 -21.22 -5.56 14.22
N LEU A 52 -20.33 -6.11 13.41
CA LEU A 52 -20.33 -7.53 12.99
C LEU A 52 -19.30 -8.37 13.75
N TYR A 53 -18.57 -7.79 14.68
CA TYR A 53 -17.44 -8.43 15.33
C TYR A 53 -17.80 -9.77 15.99
N ASP A 54 -18.88 -9.80 16.76
CA ASP A 54 -19.32 -11.00 17.47
C ASP A 54 -19.75 -12.10 16.49
N ASP A 55 -20.46 -11.73 15.41
CA ASP A 55 -20.86 -12.67 14.37
C ASP A 55 -19.65 -13.23 13.61
N ILE A 56 -18.67 -12.38 13.28
CA ILE A 56 -17.41 -12.80 12.64
C ILE A 56 -16.66 -13.81 13.52
N GLU A 57 -16.55 -13.54 14.82
CA GLU A 57 -15.89 -14.44 15.77
C GLU A 57 -16.66 -15.76 15.97
N MET A 58 -18.00 -15.71 15.93
CA MET A 58 -18.83 -16.91 16.00
C MET A 58 -18.70 -17.77 14.73
N ILE A 59 -18.67 -17.15 13.54
CA ILE A 59 -18.45 -17.84 12.27
C ILE A 59 -17.09 -18.52 12.22
N LYS A 60 -16.05 -17.92 12.81
CA LYS A 60 -14.71 -18.53 12.90
C LYS A 60 -14.65 -19.74 13.80
N LYS A 61 -15.41 -19.72 14.90
CA LYS A 61 -15.49 -20.83 15.85
C LYS A 61 -16.36 -21.97 15.35
N ASP A 62 -17.48 -21.64 14.74
CA ASP A 62 -18.44 -22.58 14.18
C ASP A 62 -18.86 -22.13 12.79
N SER A 63 -18.37 -22.84 11.79
CA SER A 63 -18.68 -22.55 10.39
C SER A 63 -20.16 -22.76 10.01
N SER A 64 -20.95 -23.41 10.87
CA SER A 64 -22.40 -23.59 10.68
C SER A 64 -23.22 -22.47 11.31
N TYR A 65 -22.59 -21.57 12.08
CA TYR A 65 -23.28 -20.46 12.72
C TYR A 65 -23.91 -19.54 11.69
N LEU A 66 -25.19 -19.23 11.94
CA LEU A 66 -25.97 -18.25 11.20
C LEU A 66 -26.88 -17.53 12.18
N PRO A 67 -26.82 -16.18 12.29
CA PRO A 67 -27.73 -15.42 13.15
C PRO A 67 -29.17 -15.50 12.62
N SER A 68 -30.11 -15.21 13.50
CA SER A 68 -31.52 -15.13 13.13
C SER A 68 -31.78 -14.00 12.11
N GLN A 69 -32.84 -14.12 11.33
CA GLN A 69 -33.22 -13.09 10.34
C GLN A 69 -33.41 -11.71 11.01
N ALA A 70 -33.95 -11.66 12.21
CA ALA A 70 -34.14 -10.41 12.97
C ALA A 70 -32.81 -9.75 13.36
N GLU A 71 -31.81 -10.54 13.75
CA GLU A 71 -30.44 -10.05 14.05
C GLU A 71 -29.77 -9.51 12.80
N ILE A 72 -29.90 -10.18 11.67
CA ILE A 72 -29.38 -9.73 10.37
C ILE A 72 -30.00 -8.38 9.97
N GLU A 73 -31.31 -8.23 10.09
CA GLU A 73 -32.00 -6.98 9.78
C GLU A 73 -31.60 -5.85 10.73
N GLN A 74 -31.39 -6.16 11.99
CA GLN A 74 -30.88 -5.19 12.96
C GLN A 74 -29.45 -4.75 12.63
N ALA A 75 -28.57 -5.68 12.31
CA ALA A 75 -27.20 -5.40 11.85
C ALA A 75 -27.21 -4.54 10.59
N GLN A 76 -28.03 -4.90 9.59
CA GLN A 76 -28.19 -4.14 8.36
C GLN A 76 -28.66 -2.70 8.64
N SER A 77 -29.65 -2.52 9.51
CA SER A 77 -30.13 -1.18 9.89
C SER A 77 -29.03 -0.33 10.51
N ARG A 78 -28.19 -0.92 11.39
CA ARG A 78 -27.05 -0.24 12.00
C ARG A 78 -25.99 0.12 10.97
N ILE A 79 -25.66 -0.79 10.05
CA ILE A 79 -24.71 -0.57 8.94
C ILE A 79 -25.20 0.57 8.05
N MET A 80 -26.49 0.59 7.70
CA MET A 80 -27.08 1.65 6.87
C MET A 80 -27.02 3.03 7.55
N LYS A 81 -27.11 3.09 8.89
CA LYS A 81 -26.90 4.34 9.63
C LYS A 81 -25.45 4.84 9.53
N VAL A 82 -24.47 3.94 9.62
CA VAL A 82 -23.05 4.27 9.41
C VAL A 82 -22.83 4.84 8.02
N LEU A 83 -23.36 4.18 6.98
CA LEU A 83 -23.21 4.62 5.59
C LEU A 83 -23.85 6.00 5.34
N ARG A 84 -25.02 6.25 5.90
CA ARG A 84 -25.67 7.57 5.80
C ARG A 84 -24.85 8.68 6.48
N LYS A 85 -24.21 8.37 7.61
CA LYS A 85 -23.38 9.33 8.36
C LYS A 85 -22.05 9.64 7.66
N SER A 86 -21.52 8.69 6.87
CA SER A 86 -20.22 8.81 6.19
C SER A 86 -20.22 9.73 4.96
N GLY A 87 -21.36 10.33 4.59
CA GLY A 87 -21.42 11.33 3.52
C GLY A 87 -21.13 10.81 2.10
N GLY A 88 -21.20 9.49 1.87
CA GLY A 88 -21.05 8.91 0.53
C GLY A 88 -19.62 8.60 0.08
N THR A 89 -18.67 8.53 1.01
CA THR A 89 -17.26 8.17 0.73
C THR A 89 -17.03 6.67 0.43
N TYR A 90 -18.04 5.98 -0.07
CA TYR A 90 -17.99 4.55 -0.40
C TYR A 90 -18.37 4.29 -1.85
N THR A 91 -17.92 3.14 -2.38
CA THR A 91 -18.27 2.74 -3.74
C THR A 91 -19.71 2.22 -3.83
N HIS A 92 -20.35 2.39 -5.01
CA HIS A 92 -21.68 1.85 -5.26
C HIS A 92 -21.75 0.32 -5.05
N LYS A 93 -20.68 -0.41 -5.35
CA LYS A 93 -20.56 -1.84 -5.13
C LYS A 93 -20.61 -2.20 -3.64
N PHE A 94 -19.93 -1.42 -2.80
CA PHE A 94 -19.94 -1.59 -1.34
C PHE A 94 -21.36 -1.37 -0.79
N TYR A 95 -22.00 -0.26 -1.21
CA TYR A 95 -23.36 0.07 -0.80
C TYR A 95 -24.36 -1.05 -1.14
N ARG A 96 -24.34 -1.56 -2.39
CA ARG A 96 -25.21 -2.67 -2.80
C ARG A 96 -25.06 -3.89 -1.90
N ARG A 97 -23.84 -4.29 -1.58
CA ARG A 97 -23.61 -5.43 -0.68
C ARG A 97 -24.22 -5.24 0.70
N CYS A 98 -24.24 -4.01 1.21
CA CYS A 98 -24.86 -3.70 2.49
C CYS A 98 -26.39 -3.73 2.41
N VAL A 99 -26.96 -3.30 1.27
CA VAL A 99 -28.42 -3.31 1.04
C VAL A 99 -28.94 -4.72 0.80
N ASP A 100 -28.19 -5.53 0.05
CA ASP A 100 -28.59 -6.90 -0.34
C ASP A 100 -28.26 -7.94 0.75
N LEU A 101 -28.00 -7.51 1.99
CA LEU A 101 -27.65 -8.40 3.10
C LEU A 101 -28.84 -9.30 3.46
N SER A 102 -28.60 -10.60 3.48
CA SER A 102 -29.60 -11.65 3.73
C SER A 102 -28.93 -12.87 4.38
N SER A 103 -29.73 -13.78 4.92
CA SER A 103 -29.22 -15.02 5.53
C SER A 103 -28.36 -15.85 4.57
N SER A 104 -28.68 -15.83 3.27
CA SER A 104 -27.94 -16.61 2.27
C SER A 104 -26.55 -16.06 1.95
N ASN A 105 -26.27 -14.76 2.18
CA ASN A 105 -25.00 -14.13 1.87
C ASN A 105 -24.31 -13.51 3.10
N PHE A 106 -24.88 -13.71 4.29
CA PHE A 106 -24.38 -13.10 5.53
C PHE A 106 -22.93 -13.46 5.84
N LYS A 107 -22.60 -14.75 5.70
CA LYS A 107 -21.25 -15.25 5.93
C LYS A 107 -20.24 -14.64 4.96
N ASP A 108 -20.55 -14.65 3.67
CA ASP A 108 -19.71 -14.06 2.63
C ASP A 108 -19.52 -12.55 2.86
N TYR A 109 -20.55 -11.89 3.40
CA TYR A 109 -20.48 -10.49 3.75
C TYR A 109 -19.56 -10.25 4.96
N CYS A 110 -19.65 -11.06 6.02
CA CYS A 110 -18.76 -10.99 7.17
C CYS A 110 -17.30 -11.20 6.77
N GLU A 111 -17.01 -12.21 5.96
CA GLU A 111 -15.66 -12.45 5.41
C GLU A 111 -15.17 -11.26 4.56
N TYR A 112 -16.06 -10.67 3.76
CA TYR A 112 -15.73 -9.49 2.95
C TYR A 112 -15.38 -8.28 3.82
N ILE A 113 -16.14 -8.01 4.89
CA ILE A 113 -15.87 -6.91 5.82
C ILE A 113 -14.58 -7.14 6.59
N GLU A 114 -14.34 -8.34 7.08
CA GLU A 114 -13.11 -8.70 7.78
C GLU A 114 -11.89 -8.50 6.87
N ARG A 115 -11.97 -8.93 5.62
CA ARG A 115 -10.89 -8.73 4.64
C ARG A 115 -10.62 -7.23 4.40
N ASN A 116 -11.67 -6.44 4.20
CA ASN A 116 -11.51 -4.98 4.03
C ASN A 116 -10.91 -4.32 5.27
N TYR A 117 -11.32 -4.74 6.46
CA TYR A 117 -10.75 -4.27 7.72
C TYR A 117 -9.24 -4.56 7.80
N ASN A 118 -8.85 -5.80 7.56
CA ASN A 118 -7.45 -6.23 7.59
C ASN A 118 -6.61 -5.52 6.52
N ASP A 119 -7.15 -5.32 5.32
CA ASP A 119 -6.50 -4.57 4.24
C ASP A 119 -6.29 -3.10 4.62
N CYS A 120 -7.28 -2.45 5.22
CA CYS A 120 -7.16 -1.07 5.71
C CYS A 120 -6.12 -0.97 6.82
N VAL A 121 -6.20 -1.83 7.84
CA VAL A 121 -5.27 -1.84 8.98
C VAL A 121 -3.83 -2.06 8.49
N SER A 122 -3.62 -3.03 7.59
CA SER A 122 -2.29 -3.32 7.04
C SER A 122 -1.75 -2.17 6.17
N SER A 123 -2.64 -1.45 5.47
CA SER A 123 -2.26 -0.34 4.59
C SER A 123 -2.01 0.97 5.33
N LEU A 124 -2.65 1.16 6.48
CA LEU A 124 -2.51 2.35 7.32
C LEU A 124 -1.35 2.26 8.31
N ASP A 125 -0.66 1.11 8.39
CA ASP A 125 0.35 0.84 9.42
C ASP A 125 -0.19 1.02 10.85
N TYR A 126 -1.52 0.88 11.04
CA TYR A 126 -2.10 0.83 12.38
C TYR A 126 -1.60 -0.44 13.07
N TYR A 127 -0.69 -0.24 13.99
CA TYR A 127 -0.17 -1.09 15.04
C TYR A 127 -0.68 -2.55 15.05
N LEU A 128 -0.36 -3.31 14.03
CA LEU A 128 -0.28 -4.75 14.19
C LEU A 128 1.13 -5.06 14.68
N PRO A 129 1.29 -5.85 15.75
CA PRO A 129 2.61 -6.20 16.24
C PRO A 129 3.43 -6.78 15.08
N TYR A 130 4.69 -6.42 15.04
CA TYR A 130 5.73 -6.80 14.08
C TYR A 130 5.60 -8.25 13.60
N GLY A 131 4.82 -8.54 12.60
CA GLY A 131 4.61 -9.90 12.09
C GLY A 131 3.53 -10.03 11.01
N TYR A 132 2.66 -9.05 10.89
CA TYR A 132 1.52 -9.10 9.96
C TYR A 132 1.74 -8.35 8.64
N PHE A 133 2.98 -8.03 8.31
CA PHE A 133 3.28 -7.59 6.95
C PHE A 133 3.12 -8.78 6.01
N GLY A 134 2.12 -8.75 5.15
CA GLY A 134 1.96 -9.76 4.13
C GLY A 134 3.30 -10.02 3.44
N LYS A 135 3.63 -11.29 3.20
CA LYS A 135 4.93 -11.74 2.63
C LYS A 135 5.38 -10.91 1.42
N ASP A 136 4.42 -10.33 0.70
CA ASP A 136 4.68 -9.51 -0.49
C ASP A 136 5.21 -8.11 -0.16
N LYS A 137 4.71 -7.45 0.89
CA LYS A 137 5.25 -6.16 1.35
C LYS A 137 6.65 -6.29 1.94
N GLN A 138 6.92 -7.38 2.65
CA GLN A 138 8.25 -7.65 3.18
C GLN A 138 9.26 -7.93 2.06
N ARG A 139 8.85 -8.67 1.01
CA ARG A 139 9.66 -8.89 -0.20
C ARG A 139 9.93 -7.57 -0.93
N ALA A 140 8.92 -6.73 -1.12
CA ALA A 140 9.09 -5.43 -1.77
C ALA A 140 10.05 -4.51 -0.99
N ARG A 141 9.98 -4.48 0.35
CA ARG A 141 10.93 -3.73 1.20
C ARG A 141 12.36 -4.30 1.11
N MET A 142 12.52 -5.61 1.06
CA MET A 142 13.83 -6.25 0.88
C MET A 142 14.43 -5.92 -0.49
N ILE A 143 13.64 -5.97 -1.56
CA ILE A 143 14.08 -5.61 -2.91
C ILE A 143 14.49 -4.13 -2.97
N LEU A 144 13.73 -3.23 -2.34
CA LEU A 144 14.06 -1.81 -2.26
C LEU A 144 15.38 -1.58 -1.49
N ALA A 145 15.58 -2.24 -0.36
CA ALA A 145 16.82 -2.14 0.41
C ALA A 145 18.03 -2.67 -0.37
N LEU A 146 17.88 -3.83 -1.05
CA LEU A 146 18.92 -4.41 -1.90
C LEU A 146 19.27 -3.50 -3.08
N SER A 147 18.28 -2.89 -3.72
CA SER A 147 18.53 -1.96 -4.85
C SER A 147 19.22 -0.68 -4.41
N THR A 148 18.92 -0.16 -3.21
CA THR A 148 19.62 1.01 -2.62
C THR A 148 21.07 0.70 -2.28
N VAL A 149 21.34 -0.47 -1.70
CA VAL A 149 22.71 -0.93 -1.40
C VAL A 149 23.51 -1.10 -2.70
N LEU A 150 22.91 -1.69 -3.73
CA LEU A 150 23.55 -1.88 -5.04
C LEU A 150 23.88 -0.52 -5.70
N LEU A 151 22.96 0.45 -5.63
CA LEU A 151 23.21 1.82 -6.11
C LEU A 151 24.37 2.48 -5.40
N LEU A 152 24.46 2.35 -4.08
CA LEU A 152 25.55 2.87 -3.27
C LEU A 152 26.90 2.23 -3.63
N LEU A 153 26.92 0.92 -3.81
CA LEU A 153 28.11 0.17 -4.24
C LEU A 153 28.57 0.61 -5.63
N CYS A 154 27.66 0.74 -6.60
CA CYS A 154 27.97 1.23 -7.94
C CYS A 154 28.55 2.67 -7.89
N TYR A 155 27.98 3.53 -7.04
CA TYR A 155 28.46 4.89 -6.83
C TYR A 155 29.90 4.90 -6.27
N LEU A 156 30.15 4.09 -5.24
CA LEU A 156 31.51 3.97 -4.64
C LEU A 156 32.53 3.43 -5.66
N LEU A 157 32.17 2.48 -6.49
CA LEU A 157 33.05 1.95 -7.54
C LEU A 157 33.39 2.99 -8.60
N LEU A 158 32.43 3.85 -8.98
CA LEU A 158 32.68 4.96 -9.91
C LEU A 158 33.63 5.99 -9.33
N PHE A 159 33.48 6.33 -8.03
CA PHE A 159 34.32 7.32 -7.36
C PHE A 159 35.71 6.80 -6.97
N SER A 160 35.86 5.50 -6.74
CA SER A 160 37.15 4.89 -6.36
C SER A 160 38.20 4.84 -7.47
N GLY A 161 37.85 5.26 -8.70
CA GLY A 161 38.77 5.24 -9.84
C GLY A 161 39.20 3.83 -10.32
N LEU A 162 38.65 2.77 -9.73
CA LEU A 162 38.93 1.38 -10.06
C LEU A 162 38.45 1.00 -11.46
N THR A 163 37.65 1.85 -12.11
CA THR A 163 37.11 1.62 -13.46
C THR A 163 37.85 2.46 -14.50
N SER A 164 39.11 2.14 -14.76
CA SER A 164 39.90 2.82 -15.80
C SER A 164 39.52 2.35 -17.24
N SER A 165 38.71 1.34 -17.37
CA SER A 165 38.26 0.85 -18.69
C SER A 165 36.88 1.41 -19.08
N THR A 166 36.76 1.83 -20.36
CA THR A 166 35.53 2.34 -20.96
C THR A 166 34.36 1.33 -20.89
N ILE A 167 34.65 0.05 -20.80
CA ILE A 167 33.68 -1.03 -20.71
C ILE A 167 33.17 -1.12 -19.26
N GLY A 168 34.03 -1.01 -18.24
CA GLY A 168 33.63 -1.05 -16.84
C GLY A 168 32.69 0.09 -16.46
N SER A 169 32.94 1.32 -16.91
CA SER A 169 32.09 2.46 -16.68
C SER A 169 30.69 2.29 -17.30
N LYS A 170 30.60 1.75 -18.50
CA LYS A 170 29.30 1.50 -19.16
C LYS A 170 28.47 0.43 -18.44
N VAL A 171 29.10 -0.63 -17.94
CA VAL A 171 28.44 -1.69 -17.18
C VAL A 171 27.92 -1.11 -15.85
N ILE A 172 28.69 -0.29 -15.15
CA ILE A 172 28.27 0.32 -13.89
C ILE A 172 27.09 1.28 -14.10
N VAL A 173 27.14 2.13 -15.14
CA VAL A 173 26.01 3.03 -15.47
C VAL A 173 24.76 2.23 -15.82
N GLY A 174 24.89 1.15 -16.61
CA GLY A 174 23.77 0.27 -16.91
C GLY A 174 23.14 -0.37 -15.67
N THR A 175 23.98 -0.84 -14.73
CA THR A 175 23.52 -1.42 -13.46
C THR A 175 22.84 -0.38 -12.57
N MET A 176 23.34 0.85 -12.53
CA MET A 176 22.70 1.97 -11.81
C MET A 176 21.32 2.27 -12.37
N LEU A 177 21.18 2.38 -13.68
CA LEU A 177 19.89 2.62 -14.34
C LEU A 177 18.90 1.49 -14.06
N PHE A 178 19.33 0.25 -14.16
CA PHE A 178 18.49 -0.91 -13.85
C PHE A 178 18.03 -0.92 -12.38
N SER A 179 18.94 -0.69 -11.43
CA SER A 179 18.62 -0.62 -10.01
C SER A 179 17.62 0.49 -9.70
N MET A 180 17.74 1.63 -10.40
CA MET A 180 16.84 2.76 -10.25
C MET A 180 15.42 2.43 -10.74
N VAL A 181 15.30 1.76 -11.90
CA VAL A 181 14.01 1.30 -12.43
C VAL A 181 13.36 0.29 -11.48
N VAL A 182 14.12 -0.64 -10.94
CA VAL A 182 13.63 -1.63 -9.96
C VAL A 182 13.18 -0.92 -8.68
N ALA A 183 13.95 0.04 -8.17
CA ALA A 183 13.58 0.81 -6.96
C ALA A 183 12.28 1.61 -7.15
N ILE A 184 12.10 2.26 -8.31
CA ILE A 184 10.87 3.00 -8.64
C ILE A 184 9.67 2.06 -8.78
N SER A 185 9.85 0.92 -9.45
CA SER A 185 8.80 -0.08 -9.64
C SER A 185 8.33 -0.68 -8.32
N THR A 186 9.28 -1.02 -7.43
CA THR A 186 8.95 -1.57 -6.09
C THR A 186 8.37 -0.52 -5.15
N ALA A 187 8.79 0.74 -5.22
CA ALA A 187 8.20 1.82 -4.43
C ALA A 187 6.73 2.08 -4.80
N ASN A 188 6.33 1.79 -6.05
CA ASN A 188 4.93 1.90 -6.48
C ASN A 188 4.06 0.72 -6.03
N SER A 189 4.66 -0.41 -5.66
CA SER A 189 3.96 -1.63 -5.21
C SER A 189 3.86 -1.77 -3.68
N VAL A 190 4.56 -0.92 -2.93
CA VAL A 190 4.54 -0.82 -1.46
C VAL A 190 3.57 0.24 -0.99
#